data_3eeae8a6db6d7c63b4cfd262708aae56
#
_entry.id   3eeae8a6db6d7c63b4cfd262708aae56
#
_cell.length_a   1.000
_cell.length_b   1.000
_cell.length_c   1.000
_cell.angle_alpha   90.00
_cell.angle_beta   90.00
_cell.angle_gamma   90.00
#
_symmetry.space_group_name_H-M   'P 1'
#
loop_
_entity.id
_entity.type
_entity.pdbx_description
1 polymer ?
#
loop_
_entity_poly.entity_id
_entity_poly.type
_entity_poly.pdbx_seq_one_letter_code
_entity_poly.pdbx_strand_id
1 'polypeptide(L)'
;MVTGEPLEVKVSLNVSQIFGVNEADQTIKLRTVLVETWTDERIKYPAAESSNKISLTAFKDKLWMATTFFVDAIEAIPNDNAPFLVEVSKEQEVQMTRRLLTKLTCEMNLVYFPHDTQTCYIVLESRK
;
A
#
# COMPACT_ATOMS: atom_id res chain seq x y z
N MET A 1 17.71 1.62 -11.23
CA MET A 1 18.75 1.92 -10.25
C MET A 1 19.99 1.14 -10.58
N VAL A 2 21.11 1.80 -10.64
CA VAL A 2 22.34 1.24 -11.19
C VAL A 2 23.45 1.17 -10.14
N THR A 3 23.14 1.44 -8.89
CA THR A 3 24.16 1.51 -7.84
C THR A 3 24.58 0.15 -7.28
N GLY A 4 23.87 -0.91 -7.61
CA GLY A 4 24.13 -2.23 -7.04
C GLY A 4 23.70 -2.39 -5.60
N GLU A 5 23.23 -1.33 -4.95
CA GLU A 5 22.72 -1.36 -3.59
C GLU A 5 21.21 -1.59 -3.60
N PRO A 6 20.67 -2.31 -2.60
CA PRO A 6 19.22 -2.47 -2.49
C PRO A 6 18.54 -1.12 -2.31
N LEU A 7 17.44 -0.91 -3.01
CA LEU A 7 16.62 0.27 -2.82
C LEU A 7 15.79 0.10 -1.54
N GLU A 8 15.87 1.10 -0.67
CA GLU A 8 15.04 1.11 0.54
C GLU A 8 13.68 1.71 0.22
N VAL A 9 12.64 0.96 0.46
CA VAL A 9 11.26 1.41 0.33
C VAL A 9 10.64 1.41 1.72
N LYS A 10 10.19 2.58 2.15
CA LYS A 10 9.48 2.72 3.42
C LYS A 10 8.01 2.46 3.18
N VAL A 11 7.42 1.60 3.98
CA VAL A 11 6.02 1.20 3.83
C VAL A 11 5.26 1.59 5.08
N SER A 12 4.12 2.23 4.88
CA SER A 12 3.19 2.58 5.95
C SER A 12 1.81 2.06 5.58
N LEU A 13 1.21 1.31 6.48
CA LEU A 13 -0.13 0.78 6.29
C LEU A 13 -1.06 1.33 7.37
N ASN A 14 -2.13 1.97 6.94
CA ASN A 14 -3.18 2.42 7.82
C ASN A 14 -4.46 1.63 7.54
N VAL A 15 -4.97 0.94 8.55
CA VAL A 15 -6.25 0.26 8.47
C VAL A 15 -7.31 1.23 8.95
N SER A 16 -8.06 1.79 8.02
CA SER A 16 -9.06 2.81 8.34
C SER A 16 -10.38 2.20 8.81
N GLN A 17 -10.67 0.97 8.40
CA GLN A 17 -11.90 0.30 8.80
C GLN A 17 -11.77 -1.21 8.66
N ILE A 18 -12.28 -1.93 9.65
CA ILE A 18 -12.47 -3.38 9.57
C ILE A 18 -13.97 -3.62 9.43
N PHE A 19 -14.36 -4.37 8.42
CA PHE A 19 -15.75 -4.69 8.19
C PHE A 19 -15.87 -6.08 7.58
N GLY A 20 -17.07 -6.65 7.62
CA GLY A 20 -17.29 -7.94 6.97
C GLY A 20 -16.48 -9.09 7.54
N VAL A 21 -16.42 -9.20 8.90
CA VAL A 21 -15.84 -10.38 9.54
C VAL A 21 -16.74 -11.57 9.25
N ASN A 22 -16.20 -12.59 8.59
CA ASN A 22 -16.94 -13.79 8.24
C ASN A 22 -16.27 -15.00 8.88
N GLU A 23 -16.89 -15.52 9.92
CA GLU A 23 -16.37 -16.65 10.68
C GLU A 23 -16.47 -17.96 9.90
N ALA A 24 -17.50 -18.13 9.10
CA ALA A 24 -17.69 -19.34 8.31
C ALA A 24 -16.61 -19.52 7.27
N ASP A 25 -16.23 -18.42 6.60
CA ASP A 25 -15.18 -18.41 5.59
C ASP A 25 -13.80 -18.12 6.17
N GLN A 26 -13.73 -17.71 7.44
CA GLN A 26 -12.51 -17.26 8.11
C GLN A 26 -11.82 -16.13 7.33
N THR A 27 -12.58 -15.12 7.00
CA THR A 27 -12.10 -13.96 6.26
C THR A 27 -12.50 -12.65 6.93
N ILE A 28 -11.73 -11.61 6.66
CA ILE A 28 -12.06 -10.25 7.07
C ILE A 28 -11.89 -9.31 5.88
N LYS A 29 -12.65 -8.24 5.89
CA LYS A 29 -12.53 -7.17 4.89
C LYS A 29 -12.03 -5.91 5.55
N LEU A 30 -11.08 -5.27 4.92
CA LEU A 30 -10.42 -4.07 5.42
C LEU A 30 -10.45 -2.96 4.39
N ARG A 31 -10.59 -1.73 4.88
CA ARG A 31 -10.23 -0.55 4.11
C ARG A 31 -8.86 -0.12 4.56
N THR A 32 -7.92 -0.07 3.64
CA THR A 32 -6.53 0.24 3.96
C THR A 32 -6.01 1.37 3.08
N VAL A 33 -5.06 2.11 3.63
CA VAL A 33 -4.26 3.08 2.88
C VAL A 33 -2.82 2.61 2.98
N LEU A 34 -2.25 2.27 1.85
CA LEU A 34 -0.87 1.83 1.75
C LEU A 34 -0.04 2.95 1.15
N VAL A 35 0.94 3.42 1.90
CA VAL A 35 1.85 4.47 1.46
C VAL A 35 3.25 3.89 1.35
N GLU A 36 3.84 4.02 0.18
CA GLU A 36 5.19 3.56 -0.09
C GLU A 36 6.04 4.75 -0.51
N THR A 37 7.23 4.86 0.05
CA THR A 37 8.12 6.00 -0.17
C THR A 37 9.52 5.49 -0.50
N TRP A 38 10.12 6.04 -1.53
CA TRP A 38 11.50 5.75 -1.90
C TRP A 38 12.13 6.96 -2.59
N THR A 39 13.44 6.92 -2.74
CA THR A 39 14.17 7.98 -3.44
C THR A 39 14.57 7.47 -4.83
N ASP A 40 14.28 8.25 -5.86
CA ASP A 40 14.67 7.91 -7.23
C ASP A 40 15.46 9.09 -7.82
N GLU A 41 16.77 8.93 -7.87
CA GLU A 41 17.68 9.97 -8.36
C GLU A 41 17.56 10.23 -9.84
N ARG A 42 16.90 9.37 -10.58
CA ARG A 42 16.68 9.53 -12.03
C ARG A 42 15.63 10.58 -12.35
N ILE A 43 14.80 10.93 -11.37
CA ILE A 43 13.75 11.92 -11.55
C ILE A 43 14.35 13.31 -11.42
N LYS A 44 14.10 14.15 -12.42
CA LYS A 44 14.55 15.55 -12.40
C LYS A 44 13.38 16.44 -12.01
N TYR A 45 13.51 17.10 -10.89
CA TYR A 45 12.50 18.07 -10.44
C TYR A 45 12.67 19.38 -11.20
N PRO A 46 11.59 19.95 -11.79
CA PRO A 46 11.71 21.20 -12.55
C PRO A 46 12.21 22.35 -11.69
N ALA A 47 13.25 23.04 -12.16
CA ALA A 47 13.86 24.13 -11.43
C ALA A 47 12.90 25.33 -11.25
N ALA A 48 11.96 25.50 -12.17
CA ALA A 48 10.98 26.59 -12.12
C ALA A 48 9.80 26.30 -11.19
N GLU A 49 9.68 25.06 -10.70
CA GLU A 49 8.56 24.67 -9.84
C GLU A 49 8.78 25.18 -8.43
N SER A 50 7.81 25.94 -7.94
CA SER A 50 7.86 26.52 -6.59
C SER A 50 7.25 25.61 -5.52
N SER A 51 6.43 24.63 -5.92
CA SER A 51 5.81 23.69 -5.00
C SER A 51 6.83 22.72 -4.43
N ASN A 52 6.60 22.24 -3.22
CA ASN A 52 7.45 21.23 -2.61
C ASN A 52 7.21 19.84 -3.17
N LYS A 53 6.06 19.62 -3.79
CA LYS A 53 5.68 18.34 -4.37
C LYS A 53 4.93 18.55 -5.66
N ILE A 54 5.11 17.63 -6.61
CA ILE A 54 4.33 17.59 -7.84
C ILE A 54 3.73 16.20 -8.02
N SER A 55 2.56 16.15 -8.67
CA SER A 55 1.89 14.88 -8.95
C SER A 55 2.43 14.26 -10.23
N LEU A 56 2.78 12.98 -10.15
CA LEU A 56 3.24 12.19 -11.30
C LEU A 56 2.27 11.06 -11.64
N THR A 57 1.05 11.11 -11.12
CA THR A 57 0.08 10.04 -11.32
C THR A 57 -0.16 9.73 -12.79
N ALA A 58 -0.19 10.77 -13.64
CA ALA A 58 -0.38 10.59 -15.08
C ALA A 58 0.80 9.90 -15.77
N PHE A 59 1.95 9.86 -15.13
CA PHE A 59 3.18 9.30 -15.69
C PHE A 59 3.61 7.99 -15.02
N LYS A 60 2.70 7.36 -14.27
CA LYS A 60 3.02 6.16 -13.50
C LYS A 60 3.65 5.04 -14.33
N ASP A 61 3.26 4.92 -15.60
CA ASP A 61 3.78 3.87 -16.48
C ASP A 61 5.21 4.12 -16.95
N LYS A 62 5.73 5.32 -16.72
CA LYS A 62 7.08 5.71 -17.10
C LYS A 62 8.04 5.75 -15.93
N LEU A 63 7.57 5.40 -14.74
CA LEU A 63 8.35 5.42 -13.52
C LEU A 63 8.59 4.01 -13.03
N TRP A 64 9.73 3.83 -12.35
CA TRP A 64 9.91 2.62 -11.56
C TRP A 64 9.00 2.73 -10.34
N MET A 65 8.24 1.68 -10.07
CA MET A 65 7.29 1.65 -8.97
C MET A 65 7.59 0.46 -8.07
N ALA A 66 7.54 0.68 -6.77
CA ALA A 66 7.59 -0.42 -5.81
C ALA A 66 6.36 -1.30 -6.00
N THR A 67 6.54 -2.61 -5.91
CA THR A 67 5.46 -3.57 -6.04
C THR A 67 5.32 -4.33 -4.73
N THR A 68 4.37 -3.93 -3.92
CA THR A 68 4.07 -4.54 -2.63
C THR A 68 2.67 -5.14 -2.68
N PHE A 69 2.51 -6.31 -2.14
CA PHE A 69 1.22 -6.98 -2.16
C PHE A 69 0.93 -7.67 -0.83
N PHE A 70 -0.35 -7.90 -0.57
CA PHE A 70 -0.80 -8.63 0.62
C PHE A 70 -0.73 -10.12 0.32
N VAL A 71 0.06 -10.85 1.10
CA VAL A 71 0.32 -12.27 0.85
C VAL A 71 -0.95 -13.12 0.96
N ASP A 72 -1.76 -12.85 1.97
CA ASP A 72 -2.94 -13.65 2.26
C ASP A 72 -4.24 -13.05 1.70
N ALA A 73 -4.13 -12.11 0.77
CA ALA A 73 -5.31 -11.48 0.21
C ALA A 73 -5.99 -12.38 -0.80
N ILE A 74 -7.30 -12.53 -0.65
CA ILE A 74 -8.16 -13.15 -1.65
C ILE A 74 -8.47 -12.12 -2.73
N GLU A 75 -8.70 -10.88 -2.31
CA GLU A 75 -8.98 -9.76 -3.19
C GLU A 75 -8.33 -8.50 -2.65
N ALA A 76 -7.84 -7.65 -3.55
CA ALA A 76 -7.36 -6.33 -3.23
C ALA A 76 -7.80 -5.40 -4.36
N ILE A 77 -8.87 -4.64 -4.10
CA ILE A 77 -9.53 -3.83 -5.12
C ILE A 77 -9.24 -2.36 -4.85
N PRO A 78 -8.74 -1.60 -5.85
CA PRO A 78 -8.57 -0.17 -5.70
C PRO A 78 -9.89 0.52 -5.39
N ASN A 79 -9.86 1.49 -4.49
CA ASN A 79 -11.02 2.30 -4.18
C ASN A 79 -11.18 3.39 -5.24
N ASP A 80 -12.20 3.28 -6.07
CA ASP A 80 -12.42 4.21 -7.19
C ASP A 80 -12.70 5.64 -6.73
N ASN A 81 -13.21 5.82 -5.51
CA ASN A 81 -13.50 7.14 -4.95
C ASN A 81 -12.26 7.84 -4.41
N ALA A 82 -11.17 7.12 -4.25
CA ALA A 82 -9.91 7.64 -3.75
C ALA A 82 -8.78 7.01 -4.55
N PRO A 83 -8.55 7.49 -5.77
CA PRO A 83 -7.65 6.83 -6.70
C PRO A 83 -6.20 6.87 -6.24
N PHE A 84 -5.44 6.01 -6.84
CA PHE A 84 -3.99 5.90 -6.76
C PHE A 84 -3.32 7.26 -7.01
N LEU A 85 -2.37 7.62 -6.16
CA LEU A 85 -1.69 8.90 -6.22
C LEU A 85 -0.18 8.70 -6.15
N VAL A 86 0.54 9.35 -7.06
CA VAL A 86 2.02 9.38 -7.05
C VAL A 86 2.48 10.82 -7.02
N GLU A 87 3.34 11.14 -6.06
CA GLU A 87 3.91 12.47 -5.92
C GLU A 87 5.44 12.37 -5.78
N VAL A 88 6.14 13.40 -6.21
CA VAL A 88 7.59 13.51 -6.01
C VAL A 88 7.92 14.85 -5.36
N SER A 89 8.85 14.82 -4.40
CA SER A 89 9.33 16.02 -3.73
C SER A 89 10.56 16.59 -4.42
N LYS A 90 10.99 17.78 -3.98
CA LYS A 90 12.22 18.40 -4.48
C LYS A 90 13.46 17.57 -4.20
N GLU A 91 13.42 16.76 -3.16
CA GLU A 91 14.51 15.85 -2.78
C GLU A 91 14.47 14.54 -3.55
N GLN A 92 13.66 14.46 -4.62
CA GLN A 92 13.51 13.26 -5.45
C GLN A 92 12.90 12.07 -4.70
N GLU A 93 12.19 12.34 -3.63
CA GLU A 93 11.47 11.33 -2.87
C GLU A 93 10.10 11.09 -3.51
N VAL A 94 9.87 9.84 -3.92
CA VAL A 94 8.60 9.42 -4.52
C VAL A 94 7.70 8.85 -3.44
N GLN A 95 6.48 9.31 -3.40
CA GLN A 95 5.47 8.79 -2.49
C GLN A 95 4.29 8.26 -3.30
N MET A 96 4.01 6.99 -3.14
CA MET A 96 2.86 6.33 -3.78
C MET A 96 1.83 6.00 -2.71
N THR A 97 0.61 6.46 -2.93
CA THR A 97 -0.51 6.20 -2.02
C THR A 97 -1.56 5.38 -2.75
N ARG A 98 -1.92 4.23 -2.17
CA ARG A 98 -2.96 3.36 -2.70
C ARG A 98 -4.02 3.14 -1.63
N ARG A 99 -5.28 3.31 -2.01
CA ARG A 99 -6.41 3.02 -1.13
C ARG A 99 -7.10 1.77 -1.66
N LEU A 100 -7.18 0.77 -0.80
CA LEU A 100 -7.63 -0.55 -1.21
C LEU A 100 -8.73 -1.08 -0.30
N LEU A 101 -9.64 -1.82 -0.91
CA LEU A 101 -10.56 -2.72 -0.20
C LEU A 101 -9.93 -4.10 -0.29
N THR A 102 -9.57 -4.67 0.83
CA THR A 102 -8.82 -5.93 0.87
C THR A 102 -9.58 -6.98 1.64
N LYS A 103 -9.71 -8.15 1.07
CA LYS A 103 -10.28 -9.32 1.74
C LYS A 103 -9.16 -10.29 2.05
N LEU A 104 -8.95 -10.53 3.34
CA LEU A 104 -7.85 -11.38 3.82
C LEU A 104 -8.39 -12.65 4.45
N THR A 105 -7.62 -13.72 4.31
CA THR A 105 -7.82 -14.93 5.09
C THR A 105 -7.35 -14.66 6.53
N CYS A 106 -8.20 -14.99 7.49
CA CYS A 106 -7.86 -14.86 8.90
C CYS A 106 -8.34 -16.12 9.62
N GLU A 107 -7.39 -16.95 10.01
CA GLU A 107 -7.72 -18.18 10.74
C GLU A 107 -8.25 -17.82 12.12
N MET A 108 -9.46 -18.26 12.42
CA MET A 108 -10.17 -17.91 13.65
C MET A 108 -10.38 -19.13 14.53
N ASN A 109 -10.08 -18.96 15.82
CA ASN A 109 -10.39 -19.96 16.83
C ASN A 109 -11.71 -19.59 17.49
N LEU A 110 -12.76 -20.35 17.25
CA LEU A 110 -14.10 -20.05 17.71
C LEU A 110 -14.48 -20.79 19.00
N VAL A 111 -13.51 -21.37 19.72
CA VAL A 111 -13.76 -22.15 20.93
C VAL A 111 -14.52 -21.36 21.98
N TYR A 112 -14.23 -20.09 22.11
CA TYR A 112 -14.87 -19.22 23.11
C TYR A 112 -15.88 -18.23 22.50
N PHE A 113 -16.29 -18.47 21.28
CA PHE A 113 -17.25 -17.60 20.61
C PHE A 113 -18.56 -17.53 21.41
N PRO A 114 -19.20 -16.34 21.55
CA PRO A 114 -18.84 -15.05 20.96
C PRO A 114 -17.98 -14.13 21.87
N HIS A 115 -17.45 -14.64 22.96
CA HIS A 115 -16.72 -13.85 23.97
C HIS A 115 -15.20 -13.96 23.82
N ASP A 116 -14.72 -14.17 22.61
CA ASP A 116 -13.31 -14.34 22.33
C ASP A 116 -12.71 -13.14 21.59
N THR A 117 -11.38 -13.12 21.57
CA THR A 117 -10.62 -12.15 20.79
C THR A 117 -9.89 -12.91 19.69
N GLN A 118 -10.03 -12.41 18.46
CA GLN A 118 -9.35 -12.99 17.30
C GLN A 118 -8.20 -12.08 16.89
N THR A 119 -7.10 -12.69 16.49
CA THR A 119 -5.94 -11.97 15.98
C THR A 119 -5.70 -12.35 14.54
N CYS A 120 -5.69 -11.36 13.66
CA CYS A 120 -5.39 -11.54 12.26
C CYS A 120 -4.08 -10.86 11.92
N TYR A 121 -3.32 -11.48 11.04
CA TYR A 121 -2.03 -10.94 10.61
C TYR A 121 -2.15 -10.42 9.19
N ILE A 122 -1.58 -9.26 8.96
CA ILE A 122 -1.46 -8.69 7.63
C ILE A 122 0.00 -8.81 7.23
N VAL A 123 0.26 -9.57 6.19
CA VAL A 123 1.61 -9.81 5.69
C VAL A 123 1.76 -9.14 4.34
N LEU A 124 2.75 -8.28 4.24
CA LEU A 124 3.09 -7.59 3.00
C LEU A 124 4.42 -8.14 2.49
N GLU A 125 4.51 -8.31 1.20
CA GLU A 125 5.71 -8.78 0.55
C GLU A 125 6.01 -7.91 -0.67
N SER A 126 7.29 -7.63 -0.88
CA SER A 126 7.74 -6.88 -2.04
C SER A 126 8.04 -7.82 -3.19
N ARG A 127 7.55 -7.46 -4.37
CA ARG A 127 7.86 -8.14 -5.62
C ARG A 127 8.70 -7.18 -6.46
N LYS A 128 9.76 -7.66 -6.97
CA LYS A 128 10.59 -6.84 -7.86
C LYS A 128 9.92 -6.53 -9.15
#